data_89fd9f3627fa9279f4d8c056456af0b5
#
_entry.id   89fd9f3627fa9279f4d8c056456af0b5
#
_cell.length_a   1.000
_cell.length_b   1.000
_cell.length_c   1.000
_cell.angle_alpha   90.00
_cell.angle_beta   90.00
_cell.angle_gamma   90.00
#
_symmetry.space_group_name_H-M   'P 1'
#
loop_
_entity.id
_entity.type
_entity.pdbx_description
1 polymer ?
#
loop_
_entity_poly.entity_id
_entity_poly.type
_entity_poly.pdbx_seq_one_letter_code
_entity_poly.pdbx_strand_id
1 'polypeptide(L)'
;MNLTDPVADFLTRIRNSIRARHQKLDVPASKLKSEIARILKEEGYIANYKPTEENGMKVLRVYLKYGPNNEAVIRDLQRVSRPGCRVYLGRDEIKRVQGGLGISNMTTPKGVMTGRQARREGVGGEILCEVW
;
A
#
# COMPACT_ATOMS: atom_id res chain seq x y z
N MET A 1 -15.76 20.13 7.66
CA MET A 1 -15.26 18.91 8.36
C MET A 1 -14.04 18.37 7.64
N ASN A 2 -12.96 18.22 8.36
CA ASN A 2 -11.75 17.66 7.77
C ASN A 2 -11.79 16.14 7.88
N LEU A 3 -11.77 15.48 6.72
CA LEU A 3 -11.66 14.04 6.66
C LEU A 3 -10.19 13.66 6.64
N THR A 4 -9.78 12.82 7.59
CA THR A 4 -8.41 12.29 7.60
C THR A 4 -8.35 11.04 6.73
N ASP A 5 -7.24 10.88 6.03
CA ASP A 5 -7.00 9.69 5.22
C ASP A 5 -5.58 9.17 5.49
N PRO A 6 -5.43 8.32 6.53
CA PRO A 6 -4.12 7.79 6.89
C PRO A 6 -3.47 6.96 5.78
N VAL A 7 -4.27 6.30 4.94
CA VAL A 7 -3.74 5.52 3.82
C VAL A 7 -3.14 6.47 2.78
N ALA A 8 -3.86 7.54 2.41
CA ALA A 8 -3.34 8.52 1.46
C ALA A 8 -2.06 9.17 1.99
N ASP A 9 -2.02 9.50 3.28
CA ASP A 9 -0.84 10.05 3.92
C ASP A 9 0.34 9.07 3.83
N PHE A 10 0.09 7.79 4.10
CA PHE A 10 1.11 6.74 4.00
C PHE A 10 1.68 6.67 2.58
N LEU A 11 0.82 6.63 1.56
CA LEU A 11 1.25 6.58 0.17
C LEU A 11 2.06 7.83 -0.21
N THR A 12 1.64 8.99 0.24
CA THR A 12 2.35 10.25 -0.01
C THR A 12 3.73 10.24 0.62
N ARG A 13 3.86 9.75 1.86
CA ARG A 13 5.15 9.65 2.54
C ARG A 13 6.10 8.69 1.82
N ILE A 14 5.58 7.56 1.33
CA ILE A 14 6.38 6.63 0.54
C ILE A 14 6.84 7.31 -0.75
N ARG A 15 5.93 7.98 -1.46
CA ARG A 15 6.25 8.67 -2.70
C ARG A 15 7.34 9.73 -2.50
N ASN A 16 7.19 10.55 -1.47
CA ASN A 16 8.15 11.61 -1.19
C ASN A 16 9.52 11.04 -0.78
N SER A 17 9.53 9.96 0.00
CA SER A 17 10.78 9.30 0.42
C SER A 17 11.53 8.70 -0.77
N ILE A 18 10.79 8.12 -1.73
CA ILE A 18 11.38 7.57 -2.95
C ILE A 18 11.99 8.69 -3.80
N ARG A 19 11.29 9.81 -3.94
CA ARG A 19 11.81 10.95 -4.71
C ARG A 19 13.08 11.51 -4.09
N ALA A 20 13.17 11.50 -2.76
CA ALA A 20 14.35 11.95 -2.03
C ALA A 20 15.43 10.87 -1.90
N ARG A 21 15.19 9.66 -2.40
CA ARG A 21 16.11 8.52 -2.32
C ARG A 21 16.45 8.13 -0.88
N HIS A 22 15.46 8.23 0.02
CA HIS A 22 15.65 7.77 1.40
C HIS A 22 15.71 6.25 1.45
N GLN A 23 16.47 5.72 2.39
CA GLN A 23 16.58 4.27 2.61
C GLN A 23 15.35 3.73 3.35
N LYS A 24 14.79 4.53 4.23
CA LYS A 24 13.68 4.13 5.09
C LYS A 24 12.84 5.34 5.46
N LEU A 25 11.62 5.06 5.93
CA LEU A 25 10.74 6.08 6.48
C LEU A 25 9.95 5.50 7.64
N ASP A 26 9.52 6.38 8.53
CA ASP A 26 8.68 6.01 9.68
C ASP A 26 7.33 6.69 9.54
N VAL A 27 6.27 5.96 9.83
CA VAL A 27 4.89 6.48 9.88
C VAL A 27 4.23 6.00 11.17
N PRO A 28 3.21 6.70 11.67
CA PRO A 28 2.47 6.18 12.80
C PRO A 28 1.93 4.80 12.49
N ALA A 29 2.08 3.86 13.43
CA ALA A 29 1.68 2.47 13.21
C ALA A 29 0.17 2.32 13.19
N SER A 30 -0.32 1.44 12.32
CA SER A 30 -1.69 0.97 12.34
C SER A 30 -1.73 -0.41 11.72
N LYS A 31 -2.77 -1.18 12.06
CA LYS A 31 -2.94 -2.52 11.50
C LYS A 31 -3.08 -2.47 9.98
N LEU A 32 -3.87 -1.53 9.47
CA LEU A 32 -4.10 -1.40 8.03
C LEU A 32 -2.81 -1.06 7.28
N LYS A 33 -2.03 -0.10 7.78
CA LYS A 33 -0.76 0.26 7.16
C LYS A 33 0.22 -0.91 7.16
N SER A 34 0.27 -1.67 8.27
CA SER A 34 1.11 -2.86 8.36
C SER A 34 0.70 -3.91 7.33
N GLU A 35 -0.59 -4.09 7.11
CA GLU A 35 -1.09 -5.04 6.11
C GLU A 35 -0.75 -4.59 4.69
N ILE A 36 -0.85 -3.30 4.41
CA ILE A 36 -0.44 -2.76 3.10
C ILE A 36 1.06 -2.97 2.91
N ALA A 37 1.87 -2.68 3.94
CA ALA A 37 3.31 -2.88 3.87
C ALA A 37 3.67 -4.36 3.66
N ARG A 38 2.94 -5.28 4.31
CA ARG A 38 3.14 -6.71 4.09
C ARG A 38 2.96 -7.08 2.62
N ILE A 39 1.90 -6.59 2.01
CA ILE A 39 1.64 -6.85 0.60
C ILE A 39 2.73 -6.25 -0.29
N LEU A 40 3.14 -5.02 -0.02
CA LEU A 40 4.20 -4.37 -0.79
C LEU A 40 5.51 -5.15 -0.71
N LYS A 41 5.83 -5.72 0.45
CA LYS A 41 7.00 -6.56 0.62
C LYS A 41 6.87 -7.87 -0.14
N GLU A 42 5.76 -8.56 0.01
CA GLU A 42 5.51 -9.84 -0.67
C GLU A 42 5.56 -9.70 -2.18
N GLU A 43 5.07 -8.57 -2.70
CA GLU A 43 5.06 -8.31 -4.14
C GLU A 43 6.35 -7.68 -4.65
N GLY A 44 7.32 -7.47 -3.77
CA GLY A 44 8.65 -7.00 -4.16
C GLY A 44 8.79 -5.50 -4.37
N TYR A 45 7.86 -4.69 -3.87
CA TYR A 45 7.90 -3.24 -4.02
C TYR A 45 8.73 -2.54 -2.94
N ILE A 46 8.81 -3.12 -1.74
CA ILE A 46 9.66 -2.61 -0.67
C ILE A 46 10.58 -3.73 -0.18
N ALA A 47 11.68 -3.35 0.45
CA ALA A 47 12.65 -4.32 0.94
C ALA A 47 12.18 -5.01 2.22
N ASN A 48 11.62 -4.25 3.14
CA ASN A 48 11.15 -4.79 4.42
C ASN A 48 10.29 -3.73 5.14
N TYR A 49 9.64 -4.17 6.19
CA TYR A 49 8.95 -3.29 7.12
C TYR A 49 9.01 -3.92 8.51
N LYS A 50 8.96 -3.09 9.54
CA LYS A 50 8.85 -3.62 10.89
C LYS A 50 8.22 -2.59 11.83
N PRO A 51 7.44 -3.07 12.81
CA PRO A 51 6.98 -2.20 13.87
C PRO A 51 8.17 -1.86 14.76
N THR A 52 8.22 -0.61 15.21
CA THR A 52 9.24 -0.17 16.16
C THR A 52 8.64 0.86 17.08
N GLU A 53 9.41 1.31 18.04
CA GLU A 53 8.95 2.28 19.03
C GLU A 53 9.94 3.40 19.10
N GLU A 54 9.45 4.63 19.03
CA GLU A 54 10.30 5.81 19.08
C GLU A 54 9.63 6.84 19.98
N ASN A 55 10.35 7.28 21.01
CA ASN A 55 9.84 8.23 22.01
C ASN A 55 8.50 7.79 22.61
N GLY A 56 8.34 6.48 22.86
CA GLY A 56 7.13 5.91 23.44
C GLY A 56 5.98 5.75 22.47
N MET A 57 6.18 6.08 21.19
CA MET A 57 5.14 5.96 20.17
C MET A 57 5.43 4.78 19.25
N LYS A 58 4.36 4.05 18.90
CA LYS A 58 4.48 2.94 17.97
C LYS A 58 4.52 3.49 16.54
N VAL A 59 5.57 3.13 15.82
CA VAL A 59 5.74 3.51 14.42
C VAL A 59 5.94 2.29 13.55
N LEU A 60 5.55 2.41 12.30
CA LEU A 60 5.84 1.42 11.27
C LEU A 60 7.02 1.93 10.47
N ARG A 61 8.12 1.18 10.48
CA ARG A 61 9.31 1.53 9.71
C ARG A 61 9.31 0.74 8.41
N VAL A 62 9.39 1.47 7.30
CA VAL A 62 9.37 0.88 5.97
C VAL A 62 10.74 1.08 5.34
N TYR A 63 11.34 -0.02 4.86
CA TYR A 63 12.62 0.00 4.16
C TYR A 63 12.36 -0.04 2.67
N LEU A 64 12.76 1.02 1.98
CA LEU A 64 12.50 1.18 0.55
C LEU A 64 13.46 0.34 -0.28
N LYS A 65 13.10 0.14 -1.54
CA LYS A 65 13.86 -0.71 -2.45
C LYS A 65 14.15 0.04 -3.73
N TYR A 66 15.40 -0.07 -4.19
CA TYR A 66 15.85 0.54 -5.43
C TYR A 66 16.53 -0.51 -6.28
N GLY A 67 16.54 -0.28 -7.60
CA GLY A 67 17.20 -1.17 -8.53
C GLY A 67 18.71 -0.95 -8.57
N PRO A 68 19.42 -1.74 -9.41
CA PRO A 68 20.88 -1.71 -9.47
C PRO A 68 21.47 -0.33 -9.82
N ASN A 69 20.73 0.46 -10.58
CA ASN A 69 21.18 1.81 -10.97
C ASN A 69 20.51 2.89 -10.14
N ASN A 70 20.09 2.54 -8.92
CA ASN A 70 19.40 3.44 -7.99
C ASN A 70 18.05 3.95 -8.52
N GLU A 71 17.46 3.25 -9.48
CA GLU A 71 16.12 3.57 -9.96
C GLU A 71 15.07 3.09 -8.98
N ALA A 72 13.97 3.82 -8.89
CA ALA A 72 12.87 3.47 -7.99
C ALA A 72 12.16 2.21 -8.50
N VAL A 73 11.93 1.25 -7.58
CA VAL A 73 11.13 0.06 -7.90
C VAL A 73 9.66 0.43 -8.01
N ILE A 74 9.18 1.26 -7.08
CA ILE A 74 7.82 1.81 -7.16
C ILE A 74 7.85 3.00 -8.10
N ARG A 75 7.02 2.94 -9.15
CA ARG A 75 6.89 4.05 -10.11
C ARG A 75 5.84 5.04 -9.65
N ASP A 76 4.72 4.54 -9.13
CA ASP A 76 3.67 5.39 -8.59
C ASP A 76 2.76 4.62 -7.62
N LEU A 77 2.07 5.38 -6.78
CA LEU A 77 1.08 4.86 -5.83
C LEU A 77 -0.14 5.77 -5.93
N GLN A 78 -1.30 5.16 -6.07
CA GLN A 78 -2.54 5.91 -6.23
C GLN A 78 -3.60 5.45 -5.24
N ARG A 79 -4.14 6.41 -4.49
CA ARG A 79 -5.28 6.16 -3.61
C ARG A 79 -6.53 6.00 -4.47
N VAL A 80 -7.30 4.93 -4.26
CA VAL A 80 -8.55 4.71 -5.00
C VAL A 80 -9.75 5.04 -4.13
N SER A 81 -10.01 4.24 -3.10
CA SER A 81 -11.08 4.50 -2.15
C SER A 81 -10.67 5.60 -1.19
N ARG A 82 -11.56 6.55 -0.90
CA ARG A 82 -11.29 7.69 -0.01
C ARG A 82 -12.41 7.80 1.00
N PRO A 83 -12.16 8.41 2.18
CA PRO A 83 -13.20 8.54 3.20
C PRO A 83 -14.50 9.16 2.71
N GLY A 84 -14.42 10.13 1.78
CA GLY A 84 -15.61 10.76 1.21
C GLY A 84 -16.15 10.12 -0.05
N CYS A 85 -15.45 9.08 -0.56
CA CYS A 85 -15.83 8.42 -1.81
C CYS A 85 -15.28 7.00 -1.82
N ARG A 86 -15.97 6.10 -1.10
CA ARG A 86 -15.55 4.70 -1.00
C ARG A 86 -15.81 3.96 -2.31
N VAL A 87 -14.88 3.11 -2.70
CA VAL A 87 -14.97 2.31 -3.92
C VAL A 87 -14.95 0.83 -3.55
N TYR A 88 -16.05 0.14 -3.86
CA TYR A 88 -16.19 -1.30 -3.61
C TYR A 88 -16.31 -2.02 -4.94
N LEU A 89 -15.64 -3.15 -5.06
CA LEU A 89 -15.66 -3.96 -6.26
C LEU A 89 -16.08 -5.39 -5.92
N GLY A 90 -16.99 -5.95 -6.72
CA GLY A 90 -17.25 -7.38 -6.70
C GLY A 90 -16.10 -8.12 -7.36
N ARG A 91 -16.00 -9.43 -7.10
CA ARG A 91 -14.89 -10.25 -7.64
C ARG A 91 -14.74 -10.13 -9.15
N ASP A 92 -15.85 -9.99 -9.88
CA ASP A 92 -15.82 -9.92 -11.34
C ASP A 92 -15.51 -8.53 -11.86
N GLU A 93 -15.48 -7.53 -10.97
CA GLU A 93 -15.16 -6.15 -11.31
C GLU A 93 -13.70 -5.80 -11.08
N ILE A 94 -12.93 -6.72 -10.46
CA ILE A 94 -11.52 -6.49 -10.15
C ILE A 94 -10.71 -6.56 -11.43
N LYS A 95 -10.05 -5.45 -11.76
CA LYS A 95 -9.26 -5.32 -13.00
C LYS A 95 -7.77 -5.40 -12.71
N ARG A 96 -6.99 -5.72 -13.74
CA ARG A 96 -5.53 -5.67 -13.66
C ARG A 96 -5.07 -4.21 -13.57
N VAL A 97 -4.03 -3.99 -12.77
CA VAL A 97 -3.41 -2.66 -12.64
C VAL A 97 -2.28 -2.58 -13.66
N GLN A 98 -2.30 -1.55 -14.50
CA GLN A 98 -1.27 -1.33 -15.52
C GLN A 98 -0.99 -2.58 -16.35
N GLY A 99 -2.05 -3.23 -16.83
CA GLY A 99 -1.92 -4.42 -17.67
C GLY A 99 -1.33 -5.64 -16.97
N GLY A 100 -1.33 -5.66 -15.65
CA GLY A 100 -0.76 -6.75 -14.86
C GLY A 100 0.62 -6.45 -14.29
N LEU A 101 1.19 -5.28 -14.59
CA LEU A 101 2.49 -4.88 -14.06
C LEU A 101 2.42 -4.34 -12.63
N GLY A 102 1.24 -3.93 -12.19
CA GLY A 102 1.04 -3.39 -10.85
C GLY A 102 0.13 -4.26 -10.03
N ILE A 103 -0.15 -3.80 -8.81
CA ILE A 103 -1.05 -4.46 -7.88
C ILE A 103 -2.09 -3.48 -7.34
N SER A 104 -3.24 -4.01 -6.92
CA SER A 104 -4.17 -3.28 -6.09
C SER A 104 -4.15 -3.90 -4.69
N ASN A 105 -4.38 -3.06 -3.68
CA ASN A 105 -4.55 -3.50 -2.30
C ASN A 105 -6.03 -3.37 -1.96
N MET A 106 -6.64 -4.46 -1.52
CA MET A 106 -8.06 -4.51 -1.19
C MET A 106 -8.26 -4.99 0.24
N THR A 107 -9.29 -4.46 0.87
CA THR A 107 -9.77 -5.03 2.14
C THR A 107 -11.04 -5.82 1.85
N THR A 108 -11.03 -7.10 2.21
CA THR A 108 -12.10 -8.05 1.92
C THR A 108 -12.57 -8.72 3.21
N PRO A 109 -13.70 -9.43 3.19
CA PRO A 109 -14.12 -10.20 4.37
C PRO A 109 -13.10 -11.23 4.84
N LYS A 110 -12.16 -11.63 3.96
CA LYS A 110 -11.10 -12.58 4.29
C LYS A 110 -9.77 -11.90 4.63
N GLY A 111 -9.76 -10.57 4.73
CA GLY A 111 -8.58 -9.80 5.10
C GLY A 111 -8.08 -8.88 4.00
N VAL A 112 -6.96 -8.23 4.26
CA VAL A 112 -6.31 -7.35 3.29
C VAL A 112 -5.47 -8.21 2.35
N MET A 113 -5.67 -8.03 1.05
CA MET A 113 -4.99 -8.83 0.03
C MET A 113 -4.91 -8.06 -1.28
N THR A 114 -4.16 -8.59 -2.25
CA THR A 114 -4.13 -8.01 -3.58
C THR A 114 -5.45 -8.31 -4.31
N GLY A 115 -5.76 -7.47 -5.31
CA GLY A 115 -6.92 -7.73 -6.15
C GLY A 115 -6.83 -9.08 -6.86
N ARG A 116 -5.62 -9.48 -7.28
CA ARG A 116 -5.41 -10.79 -7.89
C ARG A 116 -5.79 -11.93 -6.94
N GLN A 117 -5.36 -11.84 -5.69
CA GLN A 117 -5.69 -12.85 -4.69
C GLN A 117 -7.18 -12.85 -4.37
N ALA A 118 -7.79 -11.68 -4.23
CA ALA A 118 -9.22 -11.56 -3.97
C ALA A 118 -10.03 -12.22 -5.08
N ARG A 119 -9.67 -11.98 -6.33
CA ARG A 119 -10.31 -12.59 -7.48
C ARG A 119 -10.15 -14.11 -7.47
N ARG A 120 -8.95 -14.59 -7.13
CA ARG A 120 -8.67 -16.04 -7.03
C ARG A 120 -9.51 -16.69 -5.93
N GLU A 121 -9.69 -16.01 -4.80
CA GLU A 121 -10.48 -16.53 -3.70
C GLU A 121 -11.98 -16.28 -3.87
N GLY A 122 -12.36 -15.59 -4.94
CA GLY A 122 -13.78 -15.36 -5.25
C GLY A 122 -14.46 -14.34 -4.33
N VAL A 123 -13.71 -13.37 -3.81
CA VAL A 123 -14.25 -12.35 -2.93
C VAL A 123 -14.04 -10.96 -3.53
N GLY A 124 -14.99 -10.06 -3.25
CA GLY A 124 -14.84 -8.65 -3.53
C GLY A 124 -14.54 -7.87 -2.26
N GLY A 125 -14.43 -6.57 -2.36
CA GLY A 125 -14.18 -5.72 -1.23
C GLY A 125 -13.89 -4.29 -1.62
N GLU A 126 -13.36 -3.54 -0.68
CA GLU A 126 -12.99 -2.14 -0.91
C GLU A 126 -11.58 -2.09 -1.51
N ILE A 127 -11.44 -1.41 -2.65
CA ILE A 127 -10.13 -1.20 -3.25
C ILE A 127 -9.49 0.05 -2.61
N LEU A 128 -8.39 -0.16 -1.91
CA LEU A 128 -7.72 0.91 -1.16
C LEU A 128 -6.81 1.75 -2.04
N CYS A 129 -5.92 1.11 -2.76
CA CYS A 129 -4.92 1.80 -3.57
C CYS A 129 -4.36 0.89 -4.65
N GLU A 130 -3.67 1.51 -5.59
CA GLU A 130 -2.92 0.82 -6.65
C GLU A 130 -1.47 1.22 -6.58
N VAL A 131 -0.58 0.28 -6.90
CA VAL A 131 0.87 0.48 -6.89
C VAL A 131 1.46 -0.15 -8.14
N TRP A 132 2.36 0.54 -8.79
CA TRP A 132 3.09 0.00 -9.95
C TRP A 132 4.47 0.59 -10.10
#